data_970bf6b908744ebe6e5fbd834eb3b779
#
_entry.id   970bf6b908744ebe6e5fbd834eb3b779
#
_cell.length_a   1.000
_cell.length_b   1.000
_cell.length_c   1.000
_cell.angle_alpha   90.00
_cell.angle_beta   90.00
_cell.angle_gamma   90.00
#
_symmetry.space_group_name_H-M   'P 1'
#
loop_
_entity.id
_entity.type
_entity.pdbx_description
1 polymer ?
#
loop_
_entity_poly.entity_id
_entity_poly.type
_entity_poly.pdbx_seq_one_letter_code
_entity_poly.pdbx_strand_id
1 'polypeptide(L)'
;MRLLLISNLTMPGEPFLSYPMPTIARFLGNQSLKILFIPYAAVTFSMDEYESKVRSRFEELGHSLTSLHRLSYPEKAIQNAEALVIGGGNTWQLVRMMNDSGIFPLVRERVLAGLPFIGWSAGSNVACPTLRTTNDMPIIDPKGFDCLDLVPFQINPHYLDKNPEGHGGETREQRIEEFLEINANVQVVGLREGTMLRREGDRLSLIGKRSCRIFKQGCAPVELGENDDLSFLLK
;
A
#
# COMPACT_ATOMS: atom_id res chain seq x y z
N MET A 1 10.80 5.15 11.26
CA MET A 1 9.56 4.80 10.51
C MET A 1 9.68 3.36 10.00
N ARG A 2 8.59 2.57 10.06
CA ARG A 2 8.56 1.17 9.62
C ARG A 2 7.35 0.95 8.72
N LEU A 3 7.57 0.61 7.44
CA LEU A 3 6.52 0.39 6.45
C LEU A 3 6.71 -0.96 5.75
N LEU A 4 5.61 -1.65 5.48
CA LEU A 4 5.54 -2.79 4.57
C LEU A 4 4.46 -2.51 3.52
N LEU A 5 4.87 -2.22 2.29
CA LEU A 5 4.02 -1.81 1.17
C LEU A 5 3.95 -2.95 0.15
N ILE A 6 2.82 -3.61 0.08
CA ILE A 6 2.62 -4.87 -0.64
C ILE A 6 1.87 -4.60 -1.94
N SER A 7 2.33 -5.16 -3.05
CA SER A 7 1.69 -4.95 -4.36
C SER A 7 0.27 -5.50 -4.38
N ASN A 8 0.10 -6.77 -4.04
CA ASN A 8 -1.18 -7.48 -4.04
C ASN A 8 -1.29 -8.35 -2.77
N LEU A 9 -2.48 -8.80 -2.46
CA LEU A 9 -2.69 -9.59 -1.23
C LEU A 9 -2.69 -11.11 -1.45
N THR A 10 -2.88 -11.57 -2.68
CA THR A 10 -3.03 -13.00 -2.98
C THR A 10 -2.49 -13.31 -4.36
N MET A 11 -1.69 -14.36 -4.48
CA MET A 11 -1.25 -14.87 -5.78
C MET A 11 -2.27 -15.86 -6.35
N PRO A 12 -2.37 -16.01 -7.69
CA PRO A 12 -3.28 -16.97 -8.30
C PRO A 12 -3.09 -18.38 -7.72
N GLY A 13 -4.18 -19.01 -7.30
CA GLY A 13 -4.19 -20.36 -6.71
C GLY A 13 -3.78 -20.46 -5.24
N GLU A 14 -3.44 -19.34 -4.59
CA GLU A 14 -3.10 -19.30 -3.17
C GLU A 14 -4.27 -18.84 -2.29
N PRO A 15 -4.31 -19.24 -1.01
CA PRO A 15 -5.24 -18.67 -0.04
C PRO A 15 -5.01 -17.16 0.18
N PHE A 16 -6.06 -16.49 0.64
CA PHE A 16 -6.03 -15.06 0.98
C PHE A 16 -4.86 -14.72 1.91
N LEU A 17 -4.07 -13.68 1.55
CA LEU A 17 -2.87 -13.21 2.27
C LEU A 17 -1.78 -14.28 2.49
N SER A 18 -1.77 -15.41 1.77
CA SER A 18 -0.86 -16.51 2.04
C SER A 18 0.61 -16.11 1.84
N TYR A 19 0.97 -15.59 0.66
CA TYR A 19 2.38 -15.31 0.35
C TYR A 19 3.02 -14.20 1.21
N PRO A 20 2.31 -13.13 1.63
CA PRO A 20 2.94 -12.09 2.42
C PRO A 20 3.04 -12.40 3.92
N MET A 21 2.27 -13.39 4.44
CA MET A 21 2.21 -13.68 5.87
C MET A 21 3.57 -13.95 6.53
N PRO A 22 4.50 -14.73 5.93
CA PRO A 22 5.83 -14.92 6.54
C PRO A 22 6.63 -13.62 6.68
N THR A 23 6.44 -12.68 5.76
CA THR A 23 7.09 -11.37 5.81
C THR A 23 6.38 -10.44 6.81
N ILE A 24 5.06 -10.47 6.86
CA ILE A 24 4.26 -9.75 7.86
C ILE A 24 4.65 -10.19 9.29
N ALA A 25 4.77 -11.50 9.52
CA ALA A 25 5.20 -12.05 10.81
C ALA A 25 6.58 -11.52 11.23
N ARG A 26 7.56 -11.57 10.33
CA ARG A 26 8.92 -11.03 10.60
C ARG A 26 8.90 -9.51 10.80
N PHE A 27 8.07 -8.78 10.06
CA PHE A 27 7.95 -7.34 10.17
C PHE A 27 7.32 -6.90 11.51
N LEU A 28 6.29 -7.59 11.98
CA LEU A 28 5.63 -7.29 13.25
C LEU A 28 6.41 -7.79 14.47
N GLY A 29 7.18 -8.89 14.31
CA GLY A 29 7.92 -9.52 15.39
C GLY A 29 7.08 -10.50 16.19
N ASN A 30 7.61 -10.96 17.34
CA ASN A 30 7.04 -12.08 18.09
C ASN A 30 6.08 -11.66 19.24
N GLN A 31 5.89 -10.36 19.44
CA GLN A 31 4.97 -9.86 20.48
C GLN A 31 3.54 -9.81 19.94
N SER A 32 2.56 -10.17 20.78
CA SER A 32 1.16 -9.98 20.44
C SER A 32 0.85 -8.49 20.38
N LEU A 33 0.33 -8.01 19.25
CA LEU A 33 0.01 -6.61 19.01
C LEU A 33 -1.50 -6.41 18.84
N LYS A 34 -1.97 -5.22 19.23
CA LYS A 34 -3.31 -4.70 18.94
C LYS A 34 -3.27 -3.96 17.60
N ILE A 35 -3.72 -4.63 16.55
CA ILE A 35 -3.70 -4.11 15.19
C ILE A 35 -5.00 -3.37 14.90
N LEU A 36 -4.88 -2.15 14.38
CA LEU A 36 -6.00 -1.40 13.83
C LEU A 36 -6.05 -1.60 12.32
N PHE A 37 -7.18 -2.06 11.81
CA PHE A 37 -7.43 -2.28 10.40
C PHE A 37 -8.34 -1.19 9.81
N ILE A 38 -7.96 -0.62 8.67
CA ILE A 38 -8.76 0.35 7.90
C ILE A 38 -9.24 -0.33 6.61
N PRO A 39 -10.54 -0.71 6.50
CA PRO A 39 -11.11 -1.43 5.37
C PRO A 39 -11.70 -0.52 4.29
N TYR A 40 -11.45 0.77 4.30
CA TYR A 40 -12.18 1.81 3.57
C TYR A 40 -12.10 1.72 2.04
N ALA A 41 -11.22 0.87 1.50
CA ALA A 41 -11.15 0.56 0.08
C ALA A 41 -12.22 -0.45 -0.39
N ALA A 42 -12.98 -1.05 0.53
CA ALA A 42 -14.04 -2.02 0.22
C ALA A 42 -15.23 -1.32 -0.47
N VAL A 43 -15.67 -1.85 -1.63
CA VAL A 43 -16.80 -1.32 -2.41
C VAL A 43 -17.82 -2.42 -2.73
N THR A 44 -17.38 -3.53 -3.32
CA THR A 44 -18.26 -4.62 -3.78
C THR A 44 -18.48 -5.72 -2.74
N PHE A 45 -17.88 -5.58 -1.58
CA PHE A 45 -18.00 -6.48 -0.42
C PHE A 45 -18.06 -5.64 0.86
N SER A 46 -18.63 -6.19 1.92
CA SER A 46 -18.80 -5.45 3.17
C SER A 46 -17.47 -5.30 3.94
N MET A 47 -17.36 -4.22 4.71
CA MET A 47 -16.22 -4.01 5.60
C MET A 47 -16.14 -5.10 6.68
N ASP A 48 -17.30 -5.65 7.11
CA ASP A 48 -17.37 -6.74 8.08
C ASP A 48 -16.78 -8.04 7.55
N GLU A 49 -17.12 -8.40 6.31
CA GLU A 49 -16.54 -9.57 5.63
C GLU A 49 -15.03 -9.39 5.43
N TYR A 50 -14.60 -8.17 5.07
CA TYR A 50 -13.20 -7.86 4.89
C TYR A 50 -12.44 -7.99 6.21
N GLU A 51 -12.96 -7.37 7.27
CA GLU A 51 -12.39 -7.48 8.61
C GLU A 51 -12.26 -8.94 9.04
N SER A 52 -13.31 -9.73 8.88
CA SER A 52 -13.31 -11.14 9.27
C SER A 52 -12.18 -11.94 8.59
N LYS A 53 -12.01 -11.76 7.27
CA LYS A 53 -10.95 -12.43 6.50
C LYS A 53 -9.55 -11.98 6.95
N VAL A 54 -9.35 -10.67 7.14
CA VAL A 54 -8.05 -10.13 7.57
C VAL A 54 -7.75 -10.52 9.01
N ARG A 55 -8.73 -10.42 9.90
CA ARG A 55 -8.60 -10.80 11.32
C ARG A 55 -8.12 -12.24 11.46
N SER A 56 -8.78 -13.19 10.80
CA SER A 56 -8.39 -14.61 10.84
C SER A 56 -6.91 -14.81 10.53
N ARG A 57 -6.37 -14.11 9.52
CA ARG A 57 -4.95 -14.22 9.13
C ARG A 57 -3.99 -13.65 10.19
N PHE A 58 -4.36 -12.53 10.83
CA PHE A 58 -3.51 -11.91 11.86
C PHE A 58 -3.60 -12.65 13.20
N GLU A 59 -4.74 -13.25 13.52
CA GLU A 59 -4.91 -14.13 14.69
C GLU A 59 -4.05 -15.41 14.60
N GLU A 60 -3.83 -15.96 13.39
CA GLU A 60 -2.86 -17.05 13.16
C GLU A 60 -1.43 -16.68 13.56
N LEU A 61 -1.10 -15.38 13.56
CA LEU A 61 0.20 -14.86 14.02
C LEU A 61 0.19 -14.46 15.51
N GLY A 62 -0.92 -14.66 16.22
CA GLY A 62 -1.06 -14.31 17.63
C GLY A 62 -1.37 -12.83 17.90
N HIS A 63 -1.76 -12.06 16.89
CA HIS A 63 -2.17 -10.67 17.06
C HIS A 63 -3.69 -10.54 17.21
N SER A 64 -4.15 -9.49 17.91
CA SER A 64 -5.56 -9.10 17.88
C SER A 64 -5.79 -8.02 16.81
N LEU A 65 -6.92 -8.07 16.11
CA LEU A 65 -7.26 -7.09 15.08
C LEU A 65 -8.66 -6.54 15.31
N THR A 66 -8.76 -5.21 15.26
CA THR A 66 -10.05 -4.48 15.31
C THR A 66 -10.13 -3.55 14.11
N SER A 67 -11.28 -3.50 13.48
CA SER A 67 -11.48 -2.63 12.32
C SER A 67 -12.04 -1.25 12.72
N LEU A 68 -11.49 -0.21 12.12
CA LEU A 68 -11.81 1.18 12.42
C LEU A 68 -13.30 1.51 12.19
N HIS A 69 -13.94 0.90 11.18
CA HIS A 69 -15.35 1.16 10.84
C HIS A 69 -16.35 0.75 11.95
N ARG A 70 -15.92 -0.08 12.91
CA ARG A 70 -16.74 -0.49 14.07
C ARG A 70 -16.63 0.46 15.25
N LEU A 71 -15.72 1.41 15.22
CA LEU A 71 -15.35 2.19 16.39
C LEU A 71 -15.95 3.60 16.32
N SER A 72 -16.60 4.01 17.40
CA SER A 72 -17.24 5.33 17.51
C SER A 72 -16.23 6.48 17.67
N TYR A 73 -14.98 6.16 18.07
CA TYR A 73 -13.93 7.14 18.35
C TYR A 73 -12.67 6.77 17.57
N PRO A 74 -12.61 7.05 16.25
CA PRO A 74 -11.51 6.65 15.38
C PRO A 74 -10.16 7.21 15.83
N GLU A 75 -10.11 8.46 16.30
CA GLU A 75 -8.87 9.11 16.76
C GLU A 75 -8.26 8.36 17.96
N LYS A 76 -9.08 7.99 18.93
CA LYS A 76 -8.64 7.23 20.11
C LYS A 76 -8.13 5.84 19.73
N ALA A 77 -8.76 5.22 18.75
CA ALA A 77 -8.34 3.92 18.23
C ALA A 77 -6.97 4.01 17.54
N ILE A 78 -6.75 5.03 16.71
CA ILE A 78 -5.47 5.27 16.04
C ILE A 78 -4.38 5.59 17.06
N GLN A 79 -4.68 6.38 18.09
CA GLN A 79 -3.74 6.69 19.17
C GLN A 79 -3.28 5.46 19.94
N ASN A 80 -4.17 4.50 20.17
CA ASN A 80 -3.89 3.30 20.97
C ASN A 80 -3.43 2.08 20.13
N ALA A 81 -3.40 2.19 18.82
CA ALA A 81 -2.93 1.13 17.95
C ALA A 81 -1.44 0.84 18.14
N GLU A 82 -1.06 -0.44 18.11
CA GLU A 82 0.33 -0.93 18.18
C GLU A 82 0.87 -1.29 16.80
N ALA A 83 -0.01 -1.47 15.81
CA ALA A 83 0.29 -1.51 14.38
C ALA A 83 -0.95 -1.07 13.59
N LEU A 84 -0.74 -0.55 12.39
CA LEU A 84 -1.78 -0.11 11.47
C LEU A 84 -1.74 -0.92 10.19
N VAL A 85 -2.91 -1.36 9.74
CA VAL A 85 -3.09 -2.09 8.49
C VAL A 85 -4.13 -1.38 7.64
N ILE A 86 -3.79 -1.03 6.38
CA ILE A 86 -4.72 -0.46 5.41
C ILE A 86 -4.92 -1.44 4.26
N GLY A 87 -6.18 -1.84 4.06
CA GLY A 87 -6.57 -2.81 3.07
C GLY A 87 -6.57 -2.28 1.63
N GLY A 88 -6.51 -3.20 0.68
CA GLY A 88 -6.73 -2.92 -0.74
C GLY A 88 -8.20 -2.92 -1.13
N GLY A 89 -8.46 -2.56 -2.37
CA GLY A 89 -9.76 -2.36 -2.99
C GLY A 89 -9.68 -1.13 -3.89
N ASN A 90 -10.68 -0.27 -3.91
CA ASN A 90 -10.64 0.94 -4.71
C ASN A 90 -9.97 2.10 -3.96
N THR A 91 -8.88 2.63 -4.51
CA THR A 91 -8.08 3.70 -3.89
C THR A 91 -8.86 5.02 -3.77
N TRP A 92 -9.72 5.34 -4.73
CA TRP A 92 -10.54 6.56 -4.70
C TRP A 92 -11.52 6.54 -3.53
N GLN A 93 -12.17 5.39 -3.30
CA GLN A 93 -13.05 5.18 -2.16
C GLN A 93 -12.28 5.25 -0.83
N LEU A 94 -11.10 4.63 -0.77
CA LEU A 94 -10.23 4.68 0.41
C LEU A 94 -9.90 6.12 0.80
N VAL A 95 -9.37 6.90 -0.15
CA VAL A 95 -8.98 8.29 0.09
C VAL A 95 -10.21 9.15 0.45
N ARG A 96 -11.34 8.94 -0.24
CA ARG A 96 -12.60 9.64 0.10
C ARG A 96 -13.02 9.39 1.54
N MET A 97 -13.07 8.15 2.00
CA MET A 97 -13.48 7.83 3.36
C MET A 97 -12.48 8.31 4.41
N MET A 98 -11.19 8.27 4.12
CA MET A 98 -10.16 8.82 5.01
C MET A 98 -10.26 10.35 5.12
N ASN A 99 -10.61 11.05 4.03
CA ASN A 99 -10.90 12.49 4.06
C ASN A 99 -12.17 12.81 4.84
N ASP A 100 -13.24 12.07 4.59
CA ASP A 100 -14.52 12.26 5.29
C ASP A 100 -14.43 12.03 6.80
N SER A 101 -13.59 11.10 7.22
CA SER A 101 -13.31 10.82 8.64
C SER A 101 -12.22 11.70 9.27
N GLY A 102 -11.52 12.51 8.47
CA GLY A 102 -10.49 13.43 8.95
C GLY A 102 -9.24 12.76 9.55
N ILE A 103 -9.03 11.47 9.28
CA ILE A 103 -7.97 10.68 9.97
C ILE A 103 -6.57 10.79 9.37
N PHE A 104 -6.43 11.35 8.16
CA PHE A 104 -5.13 11.43 7.48
C PHE A 104 -4.02 12.04 8.35
N PRO A 105 -4.20 13.21 8.99
CA PRO A 105 -3.13 13.83 9.77
C PRO A 105 -2.67 12.95 10.94
N LEU A 106 -3.63 12.36 11.65
CA LEU A 106 -3.33 11.53 12.82
C LEU A 106 -2.66 10.20 12.43
N VAL A 107 -3.12 9.56 11.37
CA VAL A 107 -2.47 8.34 10.84
C VAL A 107 -1.03 8.65 10.44
N ARG A 108 -0.82 9.73 9.68
CA ARG A 108 0.52 10.18 9.26
C ARG A 108 1.42 10.44 10.47
N GLU A 109 0.96 11.22 11.43
CA GLU A 109 1.70 11.53 12.66
C GLU A 109 2.14 10.26 13.39
N ARG A 110 1.21 9.32 13.63
CA ARG A 110 1.49 8.08 14.34
C ARG A 110 2.51 7.19 13.62
N VAL A 111 2.40 7.09 12.29
CA VAL A 111 3.36 6.30 11.49
C VAL A 111 4.75 6.95 11.49
N LEU A 112 4.83 8.27 11.35
CA LEU A 112 6.09 9.01 11.46
C LEU A 112 6.72 8.85 12.85
N ALA A 113 5.91 8.78 13.90
CA ALA A 113 6.36 8.52 15.28
C ALA A 113 6.78 7.05 15.53
N GLY A 114 6.68 6.17 14.51
CA GLY A 114 7.19 4.79 14.58
C GLY A 114 6.14 3.70 14.66
N LEU A 115 4.84 4.01 14.57
CA LEU A 115 3.79 2.99 14.46
C LEU A 115 4.04 2.14 13.20
N PRO A 116 4.20 0.81 13.31
CA PRO A 116 4.34 -0.05 12.15
C PRO A 116 3.12 0.05 11.23
N PHE A 117 3.39 0.24 9.93
CA PHE A 117 2.37 0.39 8.91
C PHE A 117 2.47 -0.73 7.88
N ILE A 118 1.36 -1.37 7.56
CA ILE A 118 1.23 -2.35 6.49
C ILE A 118 0.11 -1.89 5.55
N GLY A 119 0.42 -1.79 4.25
CA GLY A 119 -0.56 -1.51 3.20
C GLY A 119 -0.44 -2.48 2.06
N TRP A 120 -1.55 -2.84 1.43
CA TRP A 120 -1.52 -3.60 0.17
C TRP A 120 -2.42 -2.98 -0.89
N SER A 121 -1.96 -3.00 -2.15
CA SER A 121 -2.68 -2.39 -3.28
C SER A 121 -3.05 -0.93 -2.99
N ALA A 122 -4.33 -0.60 -2.86
CA ALA A 122 -4.79 0.74 -2.46
C ALA A 122 -4.15 1.23 -1.15
N GLY A 123 -3.94 0.34 -0.16
CA GLY A 123 -3.22 0.65 1.08
C GLY A 123 -1.75 1.00 0.87
N SER A 124 -1.11 0.48 -0.19
CA SER A 124 0.24 0.89 -0.61
C SER A 124 0.21 2.22 -1.36
N ASN A 125 -0.80 2.47 -2.20
CA ASN A 125 -0.98 3.76 -2.87
C ASN A 125 -1.15 4.90 -1.86
N VAL A 126 -1.94 4.70 -0.80
CA VAL A 126 -2.20 5.75 0.18
C VAL A 126 -0.96 6.12 1.01
N ALA A 127 0.09 5.30 1.04
CA ALA A 127 1.38 5.63 1.65
C ALA A 127 2.20 6.64 0.82
N CYS A 128 1.88 6.81 -0.47
CA CYS A 128 2.53 7.75 -1.40
C CYS A 128 2.10 9.20 -1.13
N PRO A 129 2.72 10.19 -1.80
CA PRO A 129 2.29 11.59 -1.72
C PRO A 129 0.87 11.79 -2.24
N THR A 130 0.49 11.11 -3.32
CA THR A 130 -0.85 11.21 -3.92
C THR A 130 -1.35 9.85 -4.41
N LEU A 131 -2.67 9.74 -4.63
CA LEU A 131 -3.29 8.54 -5.22
C LEU A 131 -3.13 8.42 -6.75
N ARG A 132 -2.48 9.38 -7.41
CA ARG A 132 -2.54 9.57 -8.87
C ARG A 132 -1.95 8.43 -9.72
N THR A 133 -1.15 7.55 -9.13
CA THR A 133 -0.60 6.37 -9.82
C THR A 133 -1.36 5.08 -9.56
N THR A 134 -2.57 5.17 -8.98
CA THR A 134 -3.46 4.01 -8.86
C THR A 134 -3.93 3.51 -10.22
N ASN A 135 -4.20 2.19 -10.30
CA ASN A 135 -4.83 1.59 -11.47
C ASN A 135 -6.36 1.60 -11.40
N ASP A 136 -6.92 2.04 -10.27
CA ASP A 136 -8.34 1.94 -10.00
C ASP A 136 -9.15 2.97 -10.78
N MET A 137 -10.34 2.58 -11.19
CA MET A 137 -11.29 3.50 -11.81
C MET A 137 -11.77 4.53 -10.78
N PRO A 138 -11.86 5.83 -11.15
CA PRO A 138 -12.32 6.92 -10.27
C PRO A 138 -13.84 6.87 -10.08
N ILE A 139 -14.30 6.01 -9.20
CA ILE A 139 -15.74 5.75 -8.94
C ILE A 139 -16.40 6.81 -8.05
N ILE A 140 -15.63 7.64 -7.39
CA ILE A 140 -16.07 8.69 -6.48
C ILE A 140 -15.06 9.83 -6.44
N ASP A 141 -15.50 11.06 -6.19
CA ASP A 141 -14.60 12.19 -5.90
C ASP A 141 -13.89 11.96 -4.55
N PRO A 142 -12.55 11.88 -4.52
CA PRO A 142 -11.79 11.61 -3.29
C PRO A 142 -11.68 12.84 -2.36
N LYS A 143 -12.16 14.02 -2.76
CA LYS A 143 -11.99 15.31 -2.08
C LYS A 143 -10.54 15.78 -1.97
N GLY A 144 -9.73 15.47 -2.97
CA GLY A 144 -8.31 15.77 -3.04
C GLY A 144 -7.50 14.53 -3.40
N PHE A 145 -6.30 14.75 -3.92
CA PHE A 145 -5.42 13.67 -4.35
C PHE A 145 -4.38 13.29 -3.31
N ASP A 146 -4.19 14.14 -2.29
CA ASP A 146 -3.15 13.99 -1.28
C ASP A 146 -3.41 12.76 -0.41
N CYS A 147 -2.33 12.06 -0.08
CA CYS A 147 -2.33 10.87 0.70
C CYS A 147 -1.44 11.02 1.96
N LEU A 148 -0.96 9.92 2.54
CA LEU A 148 -0.19 9.95 3.79
C LEU A 148 1.23 10.51 3.64
N ASP A 149 1.78 10.55 2.43
CA ASP A 149 3.13 11.06 2.16
C ASP A 149 4.19 10.47 3.11
N LEU A 150 4.21 9.14 3.22
CA LEU A 150 5.14 8.36 4.04
C LEU A 150 6.41 7.99 3.26
N VAL A 151 6.35 8.07 1.95
CA VAL A 151 7.47 7.87 1.02
C VAL A 151 7.46 8.98 -0.02
N PRO A 152 8.65 9.48 -0.49
CA PRO A 152 8.70 10.61 -1.43
C PRO A 152 8.56 10.20 -2.90
N PHE A 153 8.05 9.01 -3.18
CA PHE A 153 7.84 8.47 -4.52
C PHE A 153 6.42 7.91 -4.66
N GLN A 154 6.01 7.65 -5.88
CA GLN A 154 4.74 7.01 -6.18
C GLN A 154 4.92 5.49 -6.35
N ILE A 155 3.86 4.73 -6.07
CA ILE A 155 3.81 3.29 -6.36
C ILE A 155 2.68 3.02 -7.35
N ASN A 156 2.97 2.25 -8.39
CA ASN A 156 1.95 1.60 -9.22
C ASN A 156 1.91 0.12 -8.82
N PRO A 157 0.99 -0.28 -7.92
CA PRO A 157 0.83 -1.68 -7.52
C PRO A 157 0.20 -2.47 -8.67
N HIS A 158 0.30 -3.81 -8.62
CA HIS A 158 -0.14 -4.69 -9.72
C HIS A 158 0.48 -4.29 -11.07
N TYR A 159 1.73 -3.82 -11.05
CA TYR A 159 2.42 -3.43 -12.27
C TYR A 159 2.54 -4.62 -13.24
N LEU A 160 2.19 -4.38 -14.49
CA LEU A 160 2.26 -5.33 -15.59
C LEU A 160 3.23 -4.82 -16.66
N ASP A 161 4.16 -5.68 -17.09
CA ASP A 161 5.14 -5.37 -18.15
C ASP A 161 4.48 -5.26 -19.53
N LYS A 162 3.38 -5.99 -19.73
CA LYS A 162 2.65 -6.04 -20.99
C LYS A 162 1.15 -6.09 -20.73
N ASN A 163 0.38 -5.57 -21.65
CA ASN A 163 -1.06 -5.78 -21.67
C ASN A 163 -1.37 -7.27 -21.89
N PRO A 164 -2.53 -7.74 -21.37
CA PRO A 164 -3.05 -9.05 -21.74
C PRO A 164 -3.16 -9.21 -23.26
N GLU A 165 -3.04 -10.44 -23.74
CA GLU A 165 -3.16 -10.75 -25.16
C GLU A 165 -4.50 -10.24 -25.72
N GLY A 166 -4.45 -9.60 -26.90
CA GLY A 166 -5.62 -8.99 -27.56
C GLY A 166 -6.02 -7.60 -27.05
N HIS A 167 -5.32 -7.04 -26.06
CA HIS A 167 -5.57 -5.69 -25.57
C HIS A 167 -4.75 -4.65 -26.36
N GLY A 168 -5.43 -3.77 -27.09
CA GLY A 168 -4.80 -2.72 -27.93
C GLY A 168 -4.64 -1.35 -27.25
N GLY A 169 -4.96 -1.23 -25.96
CA GLY A 169 -4.83 0.02 -25.21
C GLY A 169 -3.42 0.26 -24.68
N GLU A 170 -3.23 1.40 -24.03
CA GLU A 170 -1.96 1.81 -23.41
C GLU A 170 -1.48 0.80 -22.36
N THR A 171 -0.17 0.60 -22.32
CA THR A 171 0.49 -0.20 -21.27
C THR A 171 0.56 0.58 -19.95
N ARG A 172 0.89 -0.11 -18.86
CA ARG A 172 1.18 0.54 -17.56
C ARG A 172 2.37 1.49 -17.67
N GLU A 173 3.39 1.10 -18.42
CA GLU A 173 4.57 1.93 -18.70
C GLU A 173 4.17 3.24 -19.36
N GLN A 174 3.44 3.20 -20.47
CA GLN A 174 3.00 4.41 -21.19
C GLN A 174 2.20 5.37 -20.28
N ARG A 175 1.30 4.85 -19.43
CA ARG A 175 0.55 5.68 -18.48
C ARG A 175 1.42 6.29 -17.39
N ILE A 176 2.46 5.59 -16.93
CA ILE A 176 3.43 6.11 -15.97
C ILE A 176 4.29 7.19 -16.65
N GLU A 177 4.71 6.98 -17.88
CA GLU A 177 5.46 7.99 -18.67
C GLU A 177 4.64 9.25 -18.86
N GLU A 178 3.37 9.14 -19.24
CA GLU A 178 2.44 10.29 -19.35
C GLU A 178 2.31 11.03 -18.01
N PHE A 179 2.17 10.31 -16.88
CA PHE A 179 2.15 10.92 -15.56
C PHE A 179 3.45 11.70 -15.28
N LEU A 180 4.60 11.15 -15.64
CA LEU A 180 5.91 11.75 -15.38
C LEU A 180 6.18 12.99 -16.26
N GLU A 181 5.58 13.12 -17.44
CA GLU A 181 5.69 14.34 -18.27
C GLU A 181 5.15 15.58 -17.55
N ILE A 182 4.13 15.40 -16.73
CA ILE A 182 3.54 16.51 -15.95
C ILE A 182 4.16 16.58 -14.53
N ASN A 183 4.74 15.50 -14.02
CA ASN A 183 5.26 15.38 -12.67
C ASN A 183 6.75 15.01 -12.67
N ALA A 184 7.57 15.84 -13.30
CA ALA A 184 8.98 15.58 -13.63
C ALA A 184 9.90 15.25 -12.43
N ASN A 185 9.57 15.77 -11.24
CA ASN A 185 10.40 15.61 -10.03
C ASN A 185 10.02 14.38 -9.19
N VAL A 186 9.10 13.56 -9.66
CA VAL A 186 8.61 12.37 -8.97
C VAL A 186 9.22 11.11 -9.57
N GLN A 187 9.50 10.12 -8.75
CA GLN A 187 9.82 8.77 -9.21
C GLN A 187 8.61 7.86 -9.00
N VAL A 188 8.42 6.89 -9.88
CA VAL A 188 7.36 5.88 -9.77
C VAL A 188 7.95 4.49 -9.70
N VAL A 189 7.51 3.72 -8.70
CA VAL A 189 7.88 2.31 -8.55
C VAL A 189 6.75 1.45 -9.11
N GLY A 190 6.98 0.81 -10.23
CA GLY A 190 6.15 -0.26 -10.78
C GLY A 190 6.35 -1.53 -9.95
N LEU A 191 5.45 -1.78 -9.01
CA LEU A 191 5.55 -2.87 -8.05
C LEU A 191 4.77 -4.09 -8.56
N ARG A 192 5.48 -5.13 -9.03
CA ARG A 192 4.87 -6.35 -9.58
C ARG A 192 4.19 -7.18 -8.51
N GLU A 193 3.18 -7.92 -8.88
CA GLU A 193 2.51 -8.87 -7.97
C GLU A 193 3.50 -9.91 -7.41
N GLY A 194 3.32 -10.27 -6.13
CA GLY A 194 4.23 -11.15 -5.40
C GLY A 194 5.45 -10.41 -4.82
N THR A 195 5.48 -9.06 -4.90
CA THR A 195 6.56 -8.25 -4.33
C THR A 195 6.04 -7.22 -3.33
N MET A 196 6.92 -6.74 -2.48
CA MET A 196 6.63 -5.72 -1.48
C MET A 196 7.87 -4.89 -1.18
N LEU A 197 7.66 -3.62 -0.80
CA LEU A 197 8.71 -2.73 -0.31
C LEU A 197 8.70 -2.74 1.21
N ARG A 198 9.87 -2.91 1.83
CA ARG A 198 10.06 -2.77 3.27
C ARG A 198 10.95 -1.58 3.56
N ARG A 199 10.42 -0.62 4.30
CA ARG A 199 11.18 0.50 4.85
C ARG A 199 11.40 0.33 6.34
N GLU A 200 12.66 0.44 6.77
CA GLU A 200 13.05 0.49 8.18
C GLU A 200 14.04 1.64 8.36
N GLY A 201 13.58 2.74 8.97
CA GLY A 201 14.35 3.98 9.05
C GLY A 201 14.63 4.57 7.66
N ASP A 202 15.91 4.68 7.33
CA ASP A 202 16.41 5.21 6.04
C ASP A 202 16.77 4.09 5.04
N ARG A 203 16.44 2.85 5.37
CA ARG A 203 16.66 1.71 4.49
C ARG A 203 15.36 1.30 3.80
N LEU A 204 15.41 1.17 2.47
CA LEU A 204 14.34 0.63 1.64
C LEU A 204 14.85 -0.60 0.89
N SER A 205 14.11 -1.69 0.94
CA SER A 205 14.43 -2.93 0.25
C SER A 205 13.20 -3.52 -0.43
N LEU A 206 13.41 -4.22 -1.54
CA LEU A 206 12.40 -5.05 -2.19
C LEU A 206 12.42 -6.45 -1.56
N ILE A 207 11.26 -7.05 -1.40
CA ILE A 207 11.08 -8.44 -0.98
C ILE A 207 10.21 -9.14 -2.03
N GLY A 208 10.68 -10.27 -2.53
CA GLY A 208 9.96 -11.07 -3.52
C GLY A 208 10.87 -11.53 -4.65
N LYS A 209 10.41 -12.51 -5.43
CA LYS A 209 11.22 -13.14 -6.51
C LYS A 209 11.30 -12.31 -7.79
N ARG A 210 10.43 -11.32 -7.96
CA ARG A 210 10.40 -10.43 -9.14
C ARG A 210 11.09 -9.12 -8.79
N SER A 211 11.69 -8.47 -9.80
CA SER A 211 12.17 -7.08 -9.67
C SER A 211 11.00 -6.10 -9.59
N CYS A 212 11.25 -4.92 -9.07
CA CYS A 212 10.43 -3.73 -9.33
C CYS A 212 11.05 -2.89 -10.44
N ARG A 213 10.25 -2.04 -11.07
CA ARG A 213 10.70 -1.19 -12.17
C ARG A 213 10.58 0.28 -11.77
N ILE A 214 11.69 1.01 -11.81
CA ILE A 214 11.76 2.40 -11.40
C ILE A 214 11.68 3.31 -12.62
N PHE A 215 10.77 4.25 -12.56
CA PHE A 215 10.55 5.25 -13.61
C PHE A 215 10.91 6.64 -13.12
N LYS A 216 11.59 7.40 -13.97
CA LYS A 216 11.92 8.81 -13.76
C LYS A 216 11.86 9.50 -15.12
N GLN A 217 11.32 10.72 -15.18
CA GLN A 217 11.24 11.48 -16.42
C GLN A 217 12.60 11.59 -17.10
N GLY A 218 12.61 11.39 -18.43
CA GLY A 218 13.80 11.50 -19.26
C GLY A 218 14.87 10.43 -19.06
N CYS A 219 14.58 9.39 -18.26
CA CYS A 219 15.48 8.26 -18.02
C CYS A 219 14.86 6.95 -18.49
N ALA A 220 15.67 6.05 -19.02
CA ALA A 220 15.23 4.69 -19.27
C ALA A 220 14.84 4.01 -17.93
N PRO A 221 13.75 3.24 -17.88
CA PRO A 221 13.36 2.52 -16.67
C PRO A 221 14.43 1.56 -16.17
N VAL A 222 14.60 1.45 -14.84
CA VAL A 222 15.62 0.61 -14.21
C VAL A 222 14.93 -0.55 -13.47
N GLU A 223 15.42 -1.77 -13.66
CA GLU A 223 15.00 -2.96 -12.93
C GLU A 223 15.84 -3.13 -11.66
N LEU A 224 15.19 -3.25 -10.50
CA LEU A 224 15.86 -3.51 -9.21
C LEU A 224 15.23 -4.72 -8.53
N GLY A 225 16.09 -5.63 -8.05
CA GLY A 225 15.71 -6.89 -7.41
C GLY A 225 15.89 -6.88 -5.89
N GLU A 226 15.70 -8.04 -5.27
CA GLU A 226 15.75 -8.22 -3.81
C GLU A 226 17.13 -7.88 -3.20
N ASN A 227 18.20 -7.98 -3.99
CA ASN A 227 19.56 -7.71 -3.53
C ASN A 227 20.03 -6.27 -3.75
N ASP A 228 19.21 -5.44 -4.40
CA ASP A 228 19.56 -4.07 -4.70
C ASP A 228 19.16 -3.14 -3.55
N ASP A 229 19.93 -2.05 -3.37
CA ASP A 229 19.61 -1.00 -2.40
C ASP A 229 18.68 0.03 -3.05
N LEU A 230 17.44 0.09 -2.57
CA LEU A 230 16.45 1.04 -3.03
C LEU A 230 16.40 2.33 -2.18
N SER A 231 17.30 2.49 -1.20
CA SER A 231 17.25 3.61 -0.24
C SER A 231 17.46 4.98 -0.88
N PHE A 232 18.02 5.04 -2.09
CA PHE A 232 18.13 6.28 -2.87
C PHE A 232 16.76 6.90 -3.21
N LEU A 233 15.70 6.09 -3.26
CA LEU A 233 14.32 6.55 -3.49
C LEU A 233 13.75 7.36 -2.30
N LEU A 234 14.42 7.34 -1.14
CA LEU A 234 13.98 8.05 0.08
C LEU A 234 14.58 9.47 0.21
N LYS A 235 15.39 9.90 -0.79
CA LYS A 235 16.13 11.19 -0.77
C LYS A 235 15.42 12.26 -1.56
#